data_d092f669afbb1079ec08727b29252d27
#
_entry.id   d092f669afbb1079ec08727b29252d27
#
_cell.length_a   1.000
_cell.length_b   1.000
_cell.length_c   1.000
_cell.angle_alpha   90.00
_cell.angle_beta   90.00
_cell.angle_gamma   90.00
#
_symmetry.space_group_name_H-M   'P 1'
#
loop_
_entity.id
_entity.type
_entity.pdbx_description
1 polymer ?
#
loop_
_entity_poly.entity_id
_entity_poly.type
_entity_poly.pdbx_seq_one_letter_code
_entity_poly.pdbx_strand_id
1 'polypeptide(L)'
;SRKAEKWGVVHIYSSYNNTLIHITDISGAETIVRSTGGMFVKADRLESSPYAAMRAAAHAATIAKDKGITAIHIKVRAPGGAGARTPGPGAQAAIRALARSGFRIGRIEEVTPILMMELEEKVAEEAEESKFFRTYGEYRNNMKDKLFVEGELKLF
;
A
#
# COMPACT_ATOMS: atom_id res chain seq x y z
N SER A 1 20.17 -21.17 -17.47
CA SER A 1 20.00 -21.21 -16.02
C SER A 1 19.12 -20.04 -15.58
N ARG A 2 17.99 -20.31 -14.94
CA ARG A 2 17.18 -19.26 -14.29
C ARG A 2 18.04 -18.67 -13.18
N LYS A 3 18.48 -17.41 -13.35
CA LYS A 3 19.10 -16.68 -12.25
C LYS A 3 18.11 -16.61 -11.09
N ALA A 4 18.55 -16.96 -9.90
CA ALA A 4 17.72 -16.87 -8.72
C ALA A 4 17.22 -15.42 -8.54
N GLU A 5 15.91 -15.25 -8.37
CA GLU A 5 15.33 -13.92 -8.11
C GLU A 5 15.74 -13.46 -6.71
N LYS A 6 16.27 -12.25 -6.63
CA LYS A 6 16.55 -11.57 -5.35
C LYS A 6 15.48 -10.54 -5.09
N TRP A 7 14.68 -10.79 -4.08
CA TRP A 7 13.58 -9.90 -3.67
C TRP A 7 14.03 -8.82 -2.71
N GLY A 8 13.48 -7.65 -2.86
CA GLY A 8 13.60 -6.54 -1.93
C GLY A 8 12.25 -5.89 -1.66
N VAL A 9 12.22 -5.02 -0.66
CA VAL A 9 11.03 -4.23 -0.31
C VAL A 9 11.33 -2.76 -0.51
N VAL A 10 10.49 -2.09 -1.27
CA VAL A 10 10.55 -0.63 -1.48
C VAL A 10 9.52 0.03 -0.58
N HIS A 11 10.00 0.86 0.34
CA HIS A 11 9.17 1.69 1.19
C HIS A 11 9.08 3.09 0.61
N ILE A 12 7.89 3.51 0.19
CA ILE A 12 7.62 4.84 -0.33
C ILE A 12 6.84 5.61 0.75
N TYR A 13 7.48 6.62 1.32
CA TYR A 13 6.82 7.59 2.18
C TYR A 13 6.55 8.86 1.36
N SER A 14 5.30 9.21 1.17
CA SER A 14 4.90 10.36 0.36
C SER A 14 4.03 11.31 1.18
N SER A 15 4.50 12.54 1.31
CA SER A 15 3.79 13.64 1.94
C SER A 15 3.68 14.82 0.98
N TYR A 16 3.00 15.87 1.39
CA TYR A 16 2.96 17.12 0.63
C TYR A 16 4.29 17.88 0.62
N ASN A 17 5.23 17.53 1.48
CA ASN A 17 6.53 18.19 1.60
C ASN A 17 7.66 17.45 0.88
N ASN A 18 7.63 16.12 0.87
CA ASN A 18 8.70 15.32 0.27
C ASN A 18 8.22 13.90 -0.05
N THR A 19 8.98 13.21 -0.89
CA THR A 19 8.85 11.77 -1.14
C THR A 19 10.15 11.10 -0.78
N LEU A 20 10.07 10.09 0.09
CA LEU A 20 11.19 9.29 0.55
C LEU A 20 11.07 7.88 -0.02
N ILE A 21 12.15 7.36 -0.57
CA ILE A 21 12.22 5.99 -1.09
C ILE A 21 13.33 5.24 -0.38
N HIS A 22 12.96 4.15 0.26
CA HIS A 22 13.85 3.32 1.03
C HIS A 22 13.72 1.87 0.56
N ILE A 23 14.78 1.31 0.02
CA ILE A 23 14.81 -0.08 -0.41
C ILE A 23 15.60 -0.91 0.59
N THR A 24 15.01 -1.99 1.04
CA THR A 24 15.58 -2.94 1.99
C THR A 24 15.59 -4.35 1.39
N ASP A 25 16.27 -5.28 2.07
CA ASP A 25 16.06 -6.70 1.83
C ASP A 25 14.65 -7.14 2.24
N ILE A 26 14.27 -8.37 1.96
CA ILE A 26 12.92 -8.86 2.26
C ILE A 26 12.60 -8.90 3.75
N SER A 27 13.61 -9.04 4.60
CA SER A 27 13.46 -9.01 6.07
C SER A 27 13.31 -7.60 6.64
N GLY A 28 13.69 -6.58 5.88
CA GLY A 28 13.73 -5.19 6.33
C GLY A 28 14.95 -4.83 7.20
N ALA A 29 15.82 -5.79 7.50
CA ALA A 29 16.95 -5.58 8.40
C ALA A 29 18.10 -4.83 7.73
N GLU A 30 18.35 -5.06 6.43
CA GLU A 30 19.43 -4.42 5.68
C GLU A 30 18.89 -3.32 4.77
N THR A 31 19.39 -2.11 4.91
CA THR A 31 19.12 -1.00 4.00
C THR A 31 20.01 -1.11 2.77
N ILE A 32 19.40 -1.18 1.59
CA ILE A 32 20.09 -1.24 0.31
C ILE A 32 20.35 0.18 -0.20
N VAL A 33 19.33 1.02 -0.21
CA VAL A 33 19.43 2.41 -0.67
C VAL A 33 18.34 3.27 -0.05
N ARG A 34 18.65 4.55 0.14
CA ARG A 34 17.71 5.61 0.48
C ARG A 34 17.82 6.73 -0.54
N SER A 35 16.69 7.25 -0.98
CA SER A 35 16.62 8.37 -1.90
C SER A 35 15.43 9.25 -1.57
N THR A 36 15.56 10.54 -1.82
CA THR A 36 14.51 11.51 -1.52
C THR A 36 14.31 12.47 -2.69
N GLY A 37 13.11 13.02 -2.82
CA GLY A 37 12.81 14.06 -3.81
C GLY A 37 13.72 15.29 -3.65
N GLY A 38 14.04 15.67 -2.43
CA GLY A 38 14.91 16.79 -2.12
C GLY A 38 16.35 16.66 -2.62
N MET A 39 16.81 15.45 -2.96
CA MET A 39 18.14 15.24 -3.54
C MET A 39 18.23 15.70 -5.02
N PHE A 40 17.11 15.89 -5.69
CA PHE A 40 17.05 16.12 -7.15
C PHE A 40 16.47 17.46 -7.54
N VAL A 41 16.00 18.25 -6.60
CA VAL A 41 15.43 19.58 -6.82
C VAL A 41 16.03 20.58 -5.84
N LYS A 42 16.16 21.83 -6.27
CA LYS A 42 16.76 22.89 -5.45
C LYS A 42 15.76 23.64 -4.59
N ALA A 43 14.49 23.70 -5.03
CA ALA A 43 13.45 24.42 -4.31
C ALA A 43 12.67 23.47 -3.40
N ASP A 44 12.56 23.79 -2.13
CA ASP A 44 11.85 22.98 -1.12
C ASP A 44 10.41 22.66 -1.52
N ARG A 45 9.73 23.61 -2.14
CA ARG A 45 8.34 23.44 -2.65
C ARG A 45 8.20 22.34 -3.72
N LEU A 46 9.30 21.97 -4.38
CA LEU A 46 9.32 20.96 -5.46
C LEU A 46 9.72 19.57 -5.00
N GLU A 47 10.11 19.40 -3.73
CA GLU A 47 10.58 18.12 -3.20
C GLU A 47 9.48 17.03 -3.20
N SER A 48 8.23 17.44 -3.09
CA SER A 48 7.07 16.54 -3.16
C SER A 48 6.52 16.35 -4.58
N SER A 49 7.11 17.00 -5.57
CA SER A 49 6.62 16.95 -6.95
C SER A 49 6.74 15.55 -7.57
N PRO A 50 5.87 15.22 -8.53
CA PRO A 50 5.99 13.97 -9.27
C PRO A 50 7.33 13.78 -9.96
N TYR A 51 7.91 14.85 -10.49
CA TYR A 51 9.22 14.84 -11.13
C TYR A 51 10.34 14.45 -10.14
N ALA A 52 10.36 15.08 -8.97
CA ALA A 52 11.36 14.77 -7.94
C ALA A 52 11.25 13.32 -7.45
N ALA A 53 10.01 12.84 -7.25
CA ALA A 53 9.75 11.46 -6.87
C ALA A 53 10.19 10.45 -7.95
N MET A 54 9.93 10.76 -9.22
CA MET A 54 10.38 9.94 -10.34
C MET A 54 11.92 9.84 -10.39
N ARG A 55 12.61 10.95 -10.20
CA ARG A 55 14.07 10.99 -10.16
C ARG A 55 14.64 10.20 -8.98
N ALA A 56 14.04 10.35 -7.81
CA ALA A 56 14.42 9.60 -6.62
C ALA A 56 14.23 8.09 -6.80
N ALA A 57 13.12 7.69 -7.39
CA ALA A 57 12.83 6.28 -7.67
C ALA A 57 13.79 5.67 -8.71
N ALA A 58 14.09 6.40 -9.77
CA ALA A 58 15.05 5.96 -10.79
C ALA A 58 16.45 5.78 -10.23
N HIS A 59 16.90 6.71 -9.39
CA HIS A 59 18.19 6.63 -8.71
C HIS A 59 18.24 5.41 -7.77
N ALA A 60 17.23 5.24 -6.94
CA ALA A 60 17.14 4.09 -6.03
C ALA A 60 17.10 2.75 -6.80
N ALA A 61 16.36 2.69 -7.90
CA ALA A 61 16.29 1.52 -8.76
C ALA A 61 17.64 1.12 -9.35
N THR A 62 18.41 2.09 -9.82
CA THR A 62 19.75 1.86 -10.37
C THR A 62 20.67 1.23 -9.33
N ILE A 63 20.70 1.78 -8.12
CA ILE A 63 21.55 1.26 -7.04
C ILE A 63 21.07 -0.13 -6.61
N ALA A 64 19.78 -0.34 -6.48
CA ALA A 64 19.24 -1.64 -6.10
C ALA A 64 19.56 -2.74 -7.11
N LYS A 65 19.50 -2.43 -8.41
CA LYS A 65 19.88 -3.35 -9.49
C LYS A 65 21.36 -3.69 -9.45
N ASP A 66 22.23 -2.72 -9.21
CA ASP A 66 23.65 -2.92 -9.07
C ASP A 66 23.97 -3.86 -7.89
N LYS A 67 23.16 -3.83 -6.85
CA LYS A 67 23.25 -4.75 -5.71
C LYS A 67 22.53 -6.10 -5.93
N GLY A 68 22.02 -6.35 -7.12
CA GLY A 68 21.47 -7.63 -7.53
C GLY A 68 19.99 -7.84 -7.24
N ILE A 69 19.24 -6.83 -6.81
CA ILE A 69 17.78 -6.91 -6.66
C ILE A 69 17.12 -7.02 -8.03
N THR A 70 16.26 -8.01 -8.21
CA THR A 70 15.53 -8.27 -9.47
C THR A 70 14.02 -8.14 -9.33
N ALA A 71 13.49 -8.32 -8.14
CA ALA A 71 12.08 -8.27 -7.83
C ALA A 71 11.82 -7.46 -6.55
N ILE A 72 10.71 -6.77 -6.51
CA ILE A 72 10.35 -5.87 -5.40
C ILE A 72 8.90 -6.02 -4.98
N HIS A 73 8.66 -5.87 -3.68
CA HIS A 73 7.37 -5.51 -3.11
C HIS A 73 7.38 -4.03 -2.79
N ILE A 74 6.25 -3.37 -2.95
CA ILE A 74 6.13 -1.93 -2.70
C ILE A 74 5.17 -1.70 -1.54
N LYS A 75 5.63 -0.94 -0.55
CA LYS A 75 4.81 -0.46 0.56
C LYS A 75 4.74 1.06 0.51
N VAL A 76 3.56 1.60 0.31
CA VAL A 76 3.30 3.04 0.22
C VAL A 76 2.66 3.51 1.52
N ARG A 77 3.16 4.59 2.07
CA ARG A 77 2.53 5.23 3.22
C ARG A 77 2.49 6.75 3.08
N ALA A 78 1.41 7.30 3.63
CA ALA A 78 1.29 8.72 3.94
C ALA A 78 1.77 8.99 5.38
N PRO A 79 1.87 10.26 5.80
CA PRO A 79 2.18 10.59 7.20
C PRO A 79 1.26 9.87 8.19
N GLY A 80 -0.04 9.82 7.93
CA GLY A 80 -1.01 9.19 8.81
C GLY A 80 -1.11 9.88 10.18
N GLY A 81 -1.75 9.23 11.13
CA GLY A 81 -1.94 9.79 12.47
C GLY A 81 -2.69 11.13 12.40
N ALA A 82 -2.10 12.19 12.95
CA ALA A 82 -2.63 13.56 12.88
C ALA A 82 -2.35 14.27 11.54
N GLY A 83 -1.51 13.69 10.68
CA GLY A 83 -1.16 14.23 9.36
C GLY A 83 -2.09 13.76 8.25
N ALA A 84 -1.60 13.88 6.99
CA ALA A 84 -2.37 13.45 5.82
C ALA A 84 -2.61 11.94 5.82
N ARG A 85 -3.82 11.52 5.46
CA ARG A 85 -4.24 10.10 5.40
C ARG A 85 -3.94 9.46 4.05
N THR A 86 -3.76 10.26 3.02
CA THR A 86 -3.47 9.80 1.66
C THR A 86 -2.05 10.14 1.27
N PRO A 87 -1.37 9.30 0.48
CA PRO A 87 -0.06 9.62 -0.04
C PRO A 87 -0.05 10.92 -0.84
N GLY A 88 1.06 11.62 -0.82
CA GLY A 88 1.25 12.85 -1.57
C GLY A 88 1.36 12.60 -3.08
N PRO A 89 1.55 13.66 -3.88
CA PRO A 89 1.52 13.58 -5.34
C PRO A 89 2.66 12.76 -5.95
N GLY A 90 3.75 12.55 -5.21
CA GLY A 90 4.92 11.81 -5.69
C GLY A 90 4.77 10.28 -5.71
N ALA A 91 3.84 9.72 -4.94
CA ALA A 91 3.72 8.26 -4.78
C ALA A 91 3.48 7.53 -6.09
N GLN A 92 2.53 7.96 -6.91
CA GLN A 92 2.21 7.36 -8.19
C GLN A 92 3.36 7.45 -9.19
N ALA A 93 4.03 8.60 -9.23
CA ALA A 93 5.19 8.80 -10.10
C ALA A 93 6.36 7.89 -9.71
N ALA A 94 6.61 7.69 -8.42
CA ALA A 94 7.61 6.78 -7.91
C ALA A 94 7.31 5.32 -8.28
N ILE A 95 6.09 4.86 -8.12
CA ILE A 95 5.67 3.51 -8.49
C ILE A 95 5.84 3.28 -9.99
N ARG A 96 5.44 4.23 -10.83
CA ARG A 96 5.61 4.14 -12.28
C ARG A 96 7.08 4.08 -12.69
N ALA A 97 7.93 4.86 -12.05
CA ALA A 97 9.37 4.85 -12.32
C ALA A 97 10.01 3.51 -11.93
N LEU A 98 9.62 2.93 -10.81
CA LEU A 98 10.06 1.61 -10.39
C LEU A 98 9.59 0.51 -11.37
N ALA A 99 8.37 0.58 -11.84
CA ALA A 99 7.84 -0.35 -12.84
C ALA A 99 8.62 -0.26 -14.17
N ARG A 100 8.95 0.94 -14.63
CA ARG A 100 9.75 1.18 -15.85
C ARG A 100 11.20 0.73 -15.71
N SER A 101 11.70 0.65 -14.49
CA SER A 101 13.09 0.24 -14.23
C SER A 101 13.36 -1.25 -14.49
N GLY A 102 12.35 -2.04 -14.79
CA GLY A 102 12.48 -3.44 -15.16
C GLY A 102 12.50 -4.42 -13.99
N PHE A 103 12.11 -4.00 -12.78
CA PHE A 103 11.86 -4.91 -11.67
C PHE A 103 10.61 -5.74 -11.90
N ARG A 104 10.63 -6.98 -11.47
CA ARG A 104 9.41 -7.73 -11.27
C ARG A 104 8.71 -7.21 -10.01
N ILE A 105 7.47 -6.74 -10.17
CA ILE A 105 6.68 -6.21 -9.06
C ILE A 105 5.79 -7.31 -8.49
N GLY A 106 5.91 -7.53 -7.17
CA GLY A 106 5.03 -8.42 -6.42
C GLY A 106 3.81 -7.68 -5.88
N ARG A 107 3.73 -7.53 -4.56
CA ARG A 107 2.61 -6.85 -3.89
C ARG A 107 2.85 -5.34 -3.81
N ILE A 108 1.77 -4.59 -3.96
CA ILE A 108 1.73 -3.16 -3.66
C ILE A 108 0.71 -2.99 -2.53
N GLU A 109 1.17 -2.51 -1.38
CA GLU A 109 0.36 -2.33 -0.19
C GLU A 109 0.41 -0.89 0.29
N GLU A 110 -0.70 -0.39 0.80
CA GLU A 110 -0.76 0.87 1.53
C GLU A 110 -0.70 0.56 3.04
N VAL A 111 0.27 1.16 3.71
CA VAL A 111 0.58 0.89 5.13
C VAL A 111 0.57 2.18 5.97
N THR A 112 -0.30 3.11 5.62
CA THR A 112 -0.46 4.37 6.35
C THR A 112 -0.93 4.14 7.78
N PRO A 113 -0.25 4.70 8.80
CA PRO A 113 -0.68 4.60 10.18
C PRO A 113 -2.04 5.25 10.40
N ILE A 114 -2.87 4.63 11.23
CA ILE A 114 -4.20 5.13 11.62
C ILE A 114 -4.13 5.59 13.07
N LEU A 115 -4.78 6.74 13.38
CA LEU A 115 -4.98 7.16 14.77
C LEU A 115 -5.77 6.10 15.55
N MET A 116 -5.46 5.93 16.83
CA MET A 116 -6.13 4.96 17.69
C MET A 116 -7.65 5.19 17.74
N MET A 117 -8.12 6.43 17.77
CA MET A 117 -9.54 6.79 17.72
C MET A 117 -10.20 6.35 16.40
N GLU A 118 -9.54 6.51 15.28
CA GLU A 118 -10.04 6.03 13.97
C GLU A 118 -10.05 4.50 13.89
N LEU A 119 -9.09 3.84 14.53
CA LEU A 119 -9.05 2.39 14.60
C LEU A 119 -10.23 1.85 15.42
N GLU A 120 -10.52 2.46 16.57
CA GLU A 120 -11.66 2.11 17.41
C GLU A 120 -12.99 2.32 16.66
N GLU A 121 -13.14 3.42 15.93
CA GLU A 121 -14.31 3.69 15.11
C GLU A 121 -14.49 2.66 14.00
N LYS A 122 -13.43 2.35 13.26
CA LYS A 122 -13.47 1.31 12.22
C LYS A 122 -13.77 -0.08 12.77
N VAL A 123 -13.17 -0.44 13.88
CA VAL A 123 -13.45 -1.74 14.55
C VAL A 123 -14.90 -1.80 15.00
N ALA A 124 -15.45 -0.71 15.52
CA ALA A 124 -16.86 -0.64 15.91
C ALA A 124 -17.79 -0.76 14.70
N GLU A 125 -17.49 -0.08 13.61
CA GLU A 125 -18.25 -0.13 12.35
C GLU A 125 -18.24 -1.54 11.73
N GLU A 126 -17.09 -2.17 11.64
CA GLU A 126 -16.95 -3.57 11.19
C GLU A 126 -17.71 -4.55 12.09
N ALA A 127 -17.69 -4.33 13.40
CA ALA A 127 -18.43 -5.15 14.36
C ALA A 127 -19.95 -5.00 14.21
N GLU A 128 -20.44 -3.79 13.96
CA GLU A 128 -21.85 -3.51 13.70
C GLU A 128 -22.32 -4.15 12.38
N GLU A 129 -21.53 -4.01 11.34
CA GLU A 129 -21.79 -4.64 10.05
C GLU A 129 -21.85 -6.17 10.16
N SER A 130 -20.91 -6.76 10.90
CA SER A 130 -20.89 -8.21 11.18
C SER A 130 -22.13 -8.68 11.95
N LYS A 131 -22.60 -7.91 12.92
CA LYS A 131 -23.84 -8.19 13.66
C LYS A 131 -25.06 -8.13 12.73
N PHE A 132 -25.11 -7.11 11.86
CA PHE A 132 -26.18 -6.96 10.88
C PHE A 132 -26.26 -8.17 9.94
N PHE A 133 -25.14 -8.59 9.36
CA PHE A 133 -25.07 -9.77 8.49
C PHE A 133 -25.48 -11.06 9.21
N ARG A 134 -25.09 -11.22 10.47
CA ARG A 134 -25.49 -12.37 11.27
C ARG A 134 -27.00 -12.41 11.50
N THR A 135 -27.59 -11.30 11.91
CA THR A 135 -29.03 -11.16 12.12
C THR A 135 -29.81 -11.37 10.84
N TYR A 136 -29.33 -10.81 9.72
CA TYR A 136 -29.95 -11.02 8.40
C TYR A 136 -29.85 -12.49 7.94
N GLY A 137 -28.73 -13.14 8.20
CA GLY A 137 -28.54 -14.56 7.92
C GLY A 137 -29.53 -15.46 8.69
N GLU A 138 -29.72 -15.18 9.98
CA GLU A 138 -30.71 -15.88 10.82
C GLU A 138 -32.14 -15.66 10.32
N TYR A 139 -32.48 -14.41 10.00
CA TYR A 139 -33.78 -14.05 9.45
C TYR A 139 -34.06 -14.80 8.14
N ARG A 140 -33.13 -14.83 7.22
CA ARG A 140 -33.23 -15.53 5.95
C ARG A 140 -33.38 -17.03 6.12
N ASN A 141 -32.66 -17.63 7.07
CA ASN A 141 -32.77 -19.06 7.37
C ASN A 141 -34.13 -19.39 7.96
N ASN A 142 -34.65 -18.61 8.90
CA ASN A 142 -35.98 -18.78 9.46
C ASN A 142 -37.09 -18.66 8.40
N MET A 143 -36.92 -17.77 7.43
CA MET A 143 -37.84 -17.64 6.30
C MET A 143 -37.82 -18.87 5.38
N LYS A 144 -36.62 -19.42 5.13
CA LYS A 144 -36.49 -20.67 4.34
C LYS A 144 -37.12 -21.85 5.03
N ASP A 145 -36.95 -21.98 6.34
CA ASP A 145 -37.58 -23.06 7.11
C ASP A 145 -39.10 -22.97 7.10
N LYS A 146 -39.68 -21.78 7.20
CA LYS A 146 -41.13 -21.56 7.06
C LYS A 146 -41.63 -21.91 5.68
N LEU A 147 -40.95 -21.53 4.63
CA LEU A 147 -41.29 -21.83 3.24
C LEU A 147 -41.16 -23.32 2.92
N PHE A 148 -40.18 -23.99 3.56
CA PHE A 148 -40.00 -25.43 3.42
C PHE A 148 -41.09 -26.24 4.11
N VAL A 149 -41.58 -25.79 5.27
CA VAL A 149 -42.70 -26.43 6.01
C VAL A 149 -44.02 -26.30 5.25
N GLU A 150 -44.22 -25.26 4.47
CA GLU A 150 -45.41 -25.07 3.62
C GLU A 150 -45.31 -25.78 2.26
N GLY A 151 -44.19 -26.48 1.97
CA GLY A 151 -43.98 -27.26 0.76
C GLY A 151 -43.80 -26.46 -0.53
N GLU A 152 -43.72 -25.16 -0.46
CA GLU A 152 -43.48 -24.26 -1.57
C GLU A 152 -42.13 -23.53 -1.42
N LEU A 153 -41.15 -23.92 -2.23
CA LEU A 153 -39.90 -23.21 -2.38
C LEU A 153 -40.10 -22.05 -3.36
N LYS A 154 -40.51 -20.90 -2.84
CA LYS A 154 -40.51 -19.66 -3.64
C LYS A 154 -39.10 -19.07 -3.61
N LEU A 155 -38.43 -19.09 -4.77
CA LEU A 155 -37.18 -18.38 -5.01
C LEU A 155 -37.46 -16.88 -5.02
N PHE A 156 -36.74 -16.20 -4.14
CA PHE A 156 -36.71 -14.76 -4.16
C PHE A 156 -35.59 -14.28 -5.07
#